data_041ef227a6b473e3d6b0d6d5a7df0b8a
#
_entry.id   041ef227a6b473e3d6b0d6d5a7df0b8a
#
_cell.length_a   1.000
_cell.length_b   1.000
_cell.length_c   1.000
_cell.angle_alpha   90.00
_cell.angle_beta   90.00
_cell.angle_gamma   90.00
#
_symmetry.space_group_name_H-M   'P 1'
#
loop_
_entity.id
_entity.type
_entity.pdbx_description
1 polymer ?
#
loop_
_entity_poly.entity_id
_entity_poly.type
_entity_poly.pdbx_seq_one_letter_code
_entity_poly.pdbx_strand_id
1 'polypeptide(L)'
;MAYLGEEIKKLGFGLMRLPQKSEGVIDVEQTKVMVDKFMEAGFTYFDTAWAYAGSEDAIREALVERYPREKYQLATKMAAWINCKTRDEALAQFKTSLERTKAGYFDFYLLHNLGEHRTKYFDEYGLWDWIREQKEAGLIRHAGFSFHSTPEELDLSLIHISEPTRP
;
A
#
# COMPACT_ATOMS: atom_id res chain seq x y z
N MET A 1 -6.91 22.88 3.52
CA MET A 1 -5.65 22.42 4.14
C MET A 1 -5.44 20.98 3.66
N ALA A 2 -4.36 20.70 2.94
CA ALA A 2 -4.08 19.36 2.45
C ALA A 2 -3.84 18.43 3.65
N TYR A 3 -4.55 17.31 3.73
CA TYR A 3 -4.35 16.31 4.77
C TYR A 3 -3.07 15.52 4.45
N LEU A 4 -2.17 15.37 5.40
CA LEU A 4 -0.83 14.75 5.21
C LEU A 4 0.01 15.37 4.07
N GLY A 5 -0.25 16.63 3.70
CA GLY A 5 0.45 17.28 2.59
C GLY A 5 -0.05 16.93 1.20
N GLU A 6 -1.10 16.10 1.09
CA GLU A 6 -1.71 15.66 -0.18
C GLU A 6 -3.11 16.24 -0.35
N GLU A 7 -3.42 16.76 -1.53
CA GLU A 7 -4.78 17.16 -1.91
C GLU A 7 -5.57 15.96 -2.44
N ILE A 8 -6.02 15.09 -1.52
CA ILE A 8 -6.76 13.88 -1.86
C ILE A 8 -8.24 14.08 -1.56
N LYS A 9 -9.10 13.85 -2.55
CA LYS A 9 -10.55 13.77 -2.35
C LYS A 9 -10.90 12.53 -1.50
N LYS A 10 -12.03 12.56 -0.79
CA LYS A 10 -12.43 11.56 0.21
C LYS A 10 -12.78 10.17 -0.35
N LEU A 11 -12.77 9.96 -1.66
CA LEU A 11 -13.04 8.66 -2.30
C LEU A 11 -11.74 8.09 -2.87
N GLY A 12 -11.40 6.87 -2.46
CA GLY A 12 -10.29 6.09 -2.99
C GLY A 12 -10.76 4.90 -3.82
N PHE A 13 -9.95 4.46 -4.77
CA PHE A 13 -10.18 3.29 -5.62
C PHE A 13 -9.49 2.06 -5.01
N GLY A 14 -10.28 1.16 -4.42
CA GLY A 14 -9.78 -0.10 -3.88
C GLY A 14 -9.61 -1.15 -4.98
N LEU A 15 -8.42 -1.76 -5.04
CA LEU A 15 -8.02 -2.70 -6.10
C LEU A 15 -8.04 -4.18 -5.65
N MET A 16 -8.59 -4.45 -4.47
CA MET A 16 -8.65 -5.84 -3.95
C MET A 16 -9.60 -6.74 -4.76
N ARG A 17 -10.66 -6.17 -5.32
CA ARG A 17 -11.72 -6.92 -6.02
C ARG A 17 -11.94 -6.35 -7.41
N LEU A 18 -10.93 -6.47 -8.25
CA LEU A 18 -11.02 -6.06 -9.65
C LEU A 18 -11.92 -7.00 -10.45
N PRO A 19 -12.55 -6.51 -11.54
CA PRO A 19 -13.33 -7.37 -12.44
C PRO A 19 -12.45 -8.48 -13.01
N GLN A 20 -13.04 -9.64 -13.24
CA GLN A 20 -12.34 -10.83 -13.76
C GLN A 20 -13.01 -11.32 -15.04
N LYS A 21 -12.19 -11.76 -16.01
CA LYS A 21 -12.66 -12.47 -17.23
C LYS A 21 -13.03 -13.93 -16.93
N SER A 22 -12.30 -14.53 -15.99
CA SER A 22 -12.52 -15.86 -15.43
C SER A 22 -11.92 -15.91 -14.04
N GLU A 23 -12.15 -16.97 -13.29
CA GLU A 23 -11.62 -17.14 -11.95
C GLU A 23 -10.10 -16.91 -11.88
N GLY A 24 -9.67 -15.95 -11.07
CA GLY A 24 -8.28 -15.57 -10.89
C GLY A 24 -7.64 -14.74 -12.01
N VAL A 25 -8.36 -14.47 -13.11
CA VAL A 25 -7.85 -13.70 -14.26
C VAL A 25 -8.49 -12.32 -14.29
N ILE A 26 -7.75 -11.30 -13.88
CA ILE A 26 -8.24 -9.91 -13.85
C ILE A 26 -8.53 -9.42 -15.27
N ASP A 27 -9.67 -8.76 -15.45
CA ASP A 27 -10.00 -8.03 -16.66
C ASP A 27 -9.34 -6.65 -16.66
N VAL A 28 -8.12 -6.60 -17.19
CA VAL A 28 -7.32 -5.37 -17.23
C VAL A 28 -8.00 -4.32 -18.13
N GLU A 29 -8.65 -4.70 -19.22
CA GLU A 29 -9.32 -3.74 -20.11
C GLU A 29 -10.51 -3.07 -19.39
N GLN A 30 -11.32 -3.84 -18.67
CA GLN A 30 -12.37 -3.26 -17.83
C GLN A 30 -11.78 -2.40 -16.71
N THR A 31 -10.67 -2.83 -16.12
CA THR A 31 -9.97 -2.04 -15.07
C THR A 31 -9.49 -0.70 -15.62
N LYS A 32 -8.95 -0.65 -16.86
CA LYS A 32 -8.56 0.60 -17.53
C LYS A 32 -9.74 1.57 -17.65
N VAL A 33 -10.89 1.09 -18.11
CA VAL A 33 -12.11 1.92 -18.21
C VAL A 33 -12.55 2.47 -16.85
N MET A 34 -12.46 1.66 -15.79
CA MET A 34 -12.80 2.10 -14.44
C MET A 34 -11.82 3.16 -13.91
N VAL A 35 -10.53 2.97 -14.15
CA VAL A 35 -9.47 3.93 -13.80
C VAL A 35 -9.70 5.25 -14.52
N ASP A 36 -9.98 5.22 -15.83
CA ASP A 36 -10.23 6.42 -16.62
C ASP A 36 -11.41 7.23 -16.06
N LYS A 37 -12.55 6.58 -15.81
CA LYS A 37 -13.72 7.23 -15.22
C LYS A 37 -13.43 7.81 -13.83
N PHE A 38 -12.63 7.13 -13.01
CA PHE A 38 -12.26 7.62 -11.69
C PHE A 38 -11.36 8.86 -11.76
N MET A 39 -10.37 8.85 -12.66
CA MET A 39 -9.48 9.98 -12.92
C MET A 39 -10.24 11.18 -13.54
N GLU A 40 -11.12 10.94 -14.51
CA GLU A 40 -11.96 11.95 -15.16
C GLU A 40 -12.90 12.66 -14.17
N ALA A 41 -13.40 11.93 -13.16
CA ALA A 41 -14.16 12.48 -12.04
C ALA A 41 -13.31 13.30 -11.04
N GLY A 42 -12.00 13.36 -11.27
CA GLY A 42 -11.03 14.11 -10.47
C GLY A 42 -10.66 13.44 -9.16
N PHE A 43 -10.77 12.11 -9.05
CA PHE A 43 -10.26 11.32 -7.94
C PHE A 43 -8.90 10.73 -8.33
N THR A 44 -7.98 10.62 -7.35
CA THR A 44 -6.58 10.32 -7.64
C THR A 44 -5.95 9.26 -6.75
N TYR A 45 -6.64 8.79 -5.70
CA TYR A 45 -6.08 7.85 -4.74
C TYR A 45 -6.46 6.40 -5.09
N PHE A 46 -5.43 5.54 -5.28
CA PHE A 46 -5.55 4.12 -5.58
C PHE A 46 -4.92 3.28 -4.49
N ASP A 47 -5.61 2.21 -4.06
CA ASP A 47 -5.20 1.35 -2.96
C ASP A 47 -5.09 -0.11 -3.40
N THR A 48 -3.87 -0.64 -3.37
CA THR A 48 -3.57 -2.06 -3.62
C THR A 48 -2.81 -2.68 -2.43
N ALA A 49 -2.35 -3.91 -2.57
CA ALA A 49 -1.47 -4.59 -1.63
C ALA A 49 -0.70 -5.71 -2.33
N TRP A 50 0.48 -6.03 -1.84
CA TRP A 50 1.26 -7.19 -2.27
C TRP A 50 0.44 -8.49 -2.22
N ALA A 51 -0.43 -8.62 -1.20
CA ALA A 51 -1.29 -9.78 -0.97
C ALA A 51 -2.48 -9.90 -1.94
N TYR A 52 -2.80 -8.86 -2.72
CA TYR A 52 -3.92 -8.91 -3.65
C TYR A 52 -3.48 -9.50 -4.97
N ALA A 53 -3.85 -10.76 -5.21
CA ALA A 53 -3.38 -11.53 -6.37
C ALA A 53 -3.59 -10.79 -7.69
N GLY A 54 -2.49 -10.51 -8.41
CA GLY A 54 -2.49 -9.83 -9.71
C GLY A 54 -2.82 -8.33 -9.70
N SER A 55 -3.22 -7.77 -8.54
CA SER A 55 -3.68 -6.38 -8.45
C SER A 55 -2.58 -5.36 -8.75
N GLU A 56 -1.35 -5.60 -8.27
CA GLU A 56 -0.20 -4.72 -8.54
C GLU A 56 0.21 -4.72 -10.01
N ASP A 57 0.12 -5.87 -10.70
CA ASP A 57 0.35 -5.95 -12.15
C ASP A 57 -0.78 -5.28 -12.94
N ALA A 58 -2.03 -5.50 -12.54
CA ALA A 58 -3.18 -4.88 -13.18
C ALA A 58 -3.17 -3.35 -13.09
N ILE A 59 -2.81 -2.78 -11.92
CA ILE A 59 -2.74 -1.31 -11.77
C ILE A 59 -1.54 -0.72 -12.51
N ARG A 60 -0.45 -1.47 -12.68
CA ARG A 60 0.63 -1.05 -13.57
C ARG A 60 0.10 -0.77 -14.97
N GLU A 61 -0.60 -1.73 -15.58
CA GLU A 61 -1.13 -1.62 -16.95
C GLU A 61 -2.30 -0.62 -17.05
N ALA A 62 -3.14 -0.52 -16.01
CA ALA A 62 -4.33 0.31 -16.04
C ALA A 62 -4.07 1.78 -15.68
N LEU A 63 -3.04 2.06 -14.89
CA LEU A 63 -2.75 3.40 -14.38
C LEU A 63 -1.30 3.83 -14.65
N VAL A 64 -0.33 3.09 -14.10
CA VAL A 64 1.05 3.56 -13.99
C VAL A 64 1.72 3.77 -15.35
N GLU A 65 1.47 2.89 -16.30
CA GLU A 65 2.00 2.99 -17.68
C GLU A 65 1.20 3.97 -18.57
N ARG A 66 0.09 4.56 -18.07
CA ARG A 66 -0.83 5.38 -18.87
C ARG A 66 -0.92 6.83 -18.40
N TYR A 67 -0.70 7.09 -17.13
CA TYR A 67 -0.84 8.41 -16.54
C TYR A 67 0.49 8.92 -15.98
N PRO A 68 0.77 10.24 -16.07
CA PRO A 68 1.93 10.83 -15.42
C PRO A 68 1.92 10.54 -13.91
N ARG A 69 3.09 10.20 -13.36
CA ARG A 69 3.22 9.72 -11.97
C ARG A 69 2.70 10.71 -10.91
N GLU A 70 2.82 11.99 -11.19
CA GLU A 70 2.36 13.08 -10.30
C GLU A 70 0.84 13.33 -10.33
N LYS A 71 0.09 12.64 -11.19
CA LYS A 71 -1.36 12.82 -11.32
C LYS A 71 -2.19 11.93 -10.41
N TYR A 72 -1.55 11.00 -9.71
CA TYR A 72 -2.25 10.07 -8.82
C TYR A 72 -1.41 9.75 -7.58
N GLN A 73 -2.07 9.25 -6.55
CA GLN A 73 -1.45 8.67 -5.38
C GLN A 73 -1.68 7.16 -5.39
N LEU A 74 -0.61 6.39 -5.19
CA LEU A 74 -0.64 4.94 -5.13
C LEU A 74 -0.24 4.46 -3.75
N ALA A 75 -1.14 3.68 -3.13
CA ALA A 75 -0.91 2.97 -1.90
C ALA A 75 -0.74 1.47 -2.17
N THR A 76 0.28 0.87 -1.54
CA THR A 76 0.40 -0.59 -1.44
C THR A 76 0.84 -0.99 -0.03
N LYS A 77 0.90 -2.31 0.25
CA LYS A 77 1.05 -2.83 1.60
C LYS A 77 1.91 -4.08 1.63
N MET A 78 2.79 -4.18 2.62
CA MET A 78 3.58 -5.37 2.94
C MET A 78 2.81 -6.30 3.88
N ALA A 79 2.70 -7.59 3.53
CA ALA A 79 2.05 -8.62 4.33
C ALA A 79 3.09 -9.61 4.90
N ALA A 80 3.95 -9.15 5.82
CA ALA A 80 5.04 -9.94 6.39
C ALA A 80 4.58 -11.25 7.06
N TRP A 81 3.31 -11.35 7.44
CA TRP A 81 2.68 -12.53 8.00
C TRP A 81 2.31 -13.60 6.97
N ILE A 82 2.41 -13.31 5.65
CA ILE A 82 2.15 -14.27 4.58
C ILE A 82 3.46 -14.97 4.20
N ASN A 83 3.64 -16.17 4.71
CA ASN A 83 4.73 -17.10 4.34
C ASN A 83 6.16 -16.55 4.54
N CYS A 84 6.37 -15.42 5.21
CA CYS A 84 7.70 -14.94 5.54
C CYS A 84 8.22 -15.65 6.81
N LYS A 85 9.39 -16.24 6.71
CA LYS A 85 10.12 -16.88 7.80
C LYS A 85 11.30 -16.04 8.28
N THR A 86 11.68 -15.03 7.50
CA THR A 86 12.83 -14.17 7.75
C THR A 86 12.50 -12.72 7.42
N ARG A 87 13.29 -11.80 7.97
CA ARG A 87 13.26 -10.38 7.61
C ARG A 87 13.47 -10.18 6.10
N ASP A 88 14.43 -10.86 5.51
CA ASP A 88 14.77 -10.69 4.09
C ASP A 88 13.60 -11.07 3.16
N GLU A 89 12.85 -12.12 3.51
CA GLU A 89 11.65 -12.50 2.77
C GLU A 89 10.55 -11.43 2.86
N ALA A 90 10.38 -10.80 4.03
CA ALA A 90 9.46 -9.69 4.19
C ALA A 90 9.91 -8.46 3.37
N LEU A 91 11.20 -8.11 3.41
CA LEU A 91 11.75 -7.00 2.63
C LEU A 91 11.66 -7.24 1.12
N ALA A 92 11.76 -8.49 0.67
CA ALA A 92 11.59 -8.85 -0.74
C ALA A 92 10.19 -8.50 -1.27
N GLN A 93 9.16 -8.46 -0.42
CA GLN A 93 7.82 -8.03 -0.84
C GLN A 93 7.80 -6.58 -1.33
N PHE A 94 8.54 -5.67 -0.69
CA PHE A 94 8.62 -4.28 -1.14
C PHE A 94 9.28 -4.16 -2.51
N LYS A 95 10.38 -4.87 -2.71
CA LYS A 95 11.06 -4.93 -4.00
C LYS A 95 10.12 -5.49 -5.08
N THR A 96 9.43 -6.59 -4.77
CA THR A 96 8.42 -7.18 -5.67
C THR A 96 7.31 -6.20 -6.01
N SER A 97 6.80 -5.43 -5.04
CA SER A 97 5.78 -4.40 -5.29
C SER A 97 6.27 -3.30 -6.23
N LEU A 98 7.52 -2.84 -6.08
CA LEU A 98 8.14 -1.88 -7.01
C LEU A 98 8.28 -2.47 -8.43
N GLU A 99 8.69 -3.73 -8.54
CA GLU A 99 8.85 -4.44 -9.82
C GLU A 99 7.50 -4.67 -10.52
N ARG A 100 6.46 -5.09 -9.79
CA ARG A 100 5.12 -5.33 -10.33
C ARG A 100 4.45 -4.05 -10.78
N THR A 101 4.47 -3.03 -9.93
CA THR A 101 3.80 -1.76 -10.21
C THR A 101 4.56 -0.86 -11.16
N LYS A 102 5.90 -0.94 -11.19
CA LYS A 102 6.81 0.01 -11.87
C LYS A 102 6.60 1.47 -11.48
N ALA A 103 6.03 1.71 -10.30
CA ALA A 103 5.65 3.06 -9.86
C ALA A 103 6.84 3.96 -9.47
N GLY A 104 8.03 3.38 -9.28
CA GLY A 104 9.25 4.07 -8.84
C GLY A 104 9.27 4.41 -7.35
N TYR A 105 8.16 4.86 -6.80
CA TYR A 105 7.94 5.12 -5.38
C TYR A 105 6.46 4.94 -5.05
N PHE A 106 6.14 4.82 -3.74
CA PHE A 106 4.75 4.81 -3.27
C PHE A 106 4.42 6.08 -2.50
N ASP A 107 3.24 6.64 -2.77
CA ASP A 107 2.75 7.78 -1.98
C ASP A 107 2.39 7.31 -0.57
N PHE A 108 1.80 6.11 -0.44
CA PHE A 108 1.49 5.48 0.83
C PHE A 108 1.98 4.03 0.84
N TYR A 109 2.75 3.67 1.85
CA TYR A 109 3.14 2.28 2.07
C TYR A 109 2.75 1.84 3.47
N LEU A 110 2.02 0.71 3.55
CA LEU A 110 1.42 0.28 4.80
C LEU A 110 1.96 -1.09 5.24
N LEU A 111 2.17 -1.26 6.54
CA LEU A 111 2.28 -2.57 7.16
C LEU A 111 0.87 -3.17 7.23
N HIS A 112 0.66 -4.31 6.55
CA HIS A 112 -0.66 -4.81 6.21
C HIS A 112 -1.30 -5.61 7.34
N ASN A 113 -2.52 -5.19 7.75
CA ASN A 113 -3.42 -5.99 8.58
C ASN A 113 -2.83 -6.34 9.96
N LEU A 114 -2.41 -5.31 10.70
CA LEU A 114 -1.97 -5.46 12.07
C LEU A 114 -3.11 -5.95 12.99
N GLY A 115 -2.73 -6.42 14.15
CA GLY A 115 -3.62 -7.04 15.13
C GLY A 115 -3.60 -8.57 15.05
N GLU A 116 -4.33 -9.25 15.96
CA GLU A 116 -4.47 -10.72 16.00
C GLU A 116 -3.16 -11.46 15.71
N HIS A 117 -2.20 -11.52 16.47
CA HIS A 117 -0.92 -12.24 16.26
C HIS A 117 -0.09 -11.82 15.02
N ARG A 118 -0.57 -10.92 14.16
CA ARG A 118 0.16 -10.46 12.96
C ARG A 118 1.16 -9.36 13.25
N THR A 119 0.89 -8.49 14.22
CA THR A 119 1.78 -7.40 14.61
C THR A 119 3.18 -7.88 14.95
N LYS A 120 3.30 -9.04 15.60
CA LYS A 120 4.59 -9.64 15.97
C LYS A 120 5.59 -9.80 14.82
N TYR A 121 5.14 -10.06 13.59
CA TYR A 121 6.02 -10.20 12.43
C TYR A 121 6.71 -8.88 12.08
N PHE A 122 6.01 -7.78 12.25
CA PHE A 122 6.55 -6.44 12.00
C PHE A 122 7.54 -6.03 13.10
N ASP A 123 7.30 -6.45 14.34
CA ASP A 123 8.18 -6.23 15.48
C ASP A 123 9.46 -7.08 15.35
N GLU A 124 9.31 -8.39 15.19
CA GLU A 124 10.42 -9.36 15.11
C GLU A 124 11.35 -9.08 13.93
N TYR A 125 10.81 -8.61 12.80
CA TYR A 125 11.59 -8.28 11.60
C TYR A 125 12.07 -6.82 11.58
N GLY A 126 11.79 -6.01 12.59
CA GLY A 126 12.21 -4.60 12.68
C GLY A 126 11.68 -3.74 11.54
N LEU A 127 10.42 -3.97 11.11
CA LEU A 127 9.85 -3.32 9.93
C LEU A 127 9.36 -1.90 10.20
N TRP A 128 9.19 -1.51 11.46
CA TRP A 128 8.87 -0.15 11.87
C TRP A 128 10.01 0.82 11.60
N ASP A 129 11.24 0.42 11.87
CA ASP A 129 12.44 1.21 11.55
C ASP A 129 12.69 1.21 10.05
N TRP A 130 12.60 0.04 9.43
CA TRP A 130 12.81 -0.10 8.01
C TRP A 130 11.86 0.77 7.16
N ILE A 131 10.56 0.87 7.51
CA ILE A 131 9.62 1.70 6.75
C ILE A 131 9.96 3.19 6.87
N ARG A 132 10.51 3.63 8.01
CA ARG A 132 11.04 4.99 8.19
C ARG A 132 12.27 5.23 7.31
N GLU A 133 13.20 4.29 7.26
CA GLU A 133 14.37 4.35 6.37
C GLU A 133 13.96 4.48 4.89
N GLN A 134 12.95 3.73 4.45
CA GLN A 134 12.45 3.84 3.07
C GLN A 134 11.78 5.20 2.79
N LYS A 135 11.13 5.78 3.79
CA LYS A 135 10.60 7.14 3.69
C LYS A 135 11.71 8.18 3.59
N GLU A 136 12.76 8.08 4.39
CA GLU A 136 13.95 8.94 4.32
C GLU A 136 14.68 8.79 2.98
N ALA A 137 14.73 7.59 2.43
CA ALA A 137 15.28 7.31 1.11
C ALA A 137 14.41 7.83 -0.07
N GLY A 138 13.21 8.35 0.21
CA GLY A 138 12.30 8.89 -0.80
C GLY A 138 11.53 7.83 -1.61
N LEU A 139 11.61 6.56 -1.23
CA LEU A 139 10.84 5.47 -1.86
C LEU A 139 9.41 5.37 -1.34
N ILE A 140 9.14 5.98 -0.19
CA ILE A 140 7.81 6.07 0.44
C ILE A 140 7.59 7.53 0.87
N ARG A 141 6.45 8.13 0.53
CA ARG A 141 6.09 9.48 1.02
C ARG A 141 5.45 9.45 2.40
N HIS A 142 4.47 8.56 2.57
CA HIS A 142 3.73 8.38 3.82
C HIS A 142 3.77 6.92 4.25
N ALA A 143 4.29 6.68 5.45
CA ALA A 143 4.32 5.37 6.08
C ALA A 143 3.16 5.21 7.07
N GLY A 144 2.60 4.01 7.17
CA GLY A 144 1.50 3.71 8.06
C GLY A 144 1.21 2.22 8.17
N PHE A 145 0.04 1.88 8.64
CA PHE A 145 -0.44 0.50 8.68
C PHE A 145 -1.93 0.40 8.41
N SER A 146 -2.39 -0.77 8.01
CA SER A 146 -3.81 -1.13 8.03
C SER A 146 -4.09 -2.05 9.23
N PHE A 147 -5.29 -1.94 9.78
CA PHE A 147 -5.64 -2.57 11.04
C PHE A 147 -7.01 -3.23 10.98
N HIS A 148 -7.11 -4.45 11.51
CA HIS A 148 -8.34 -5.23 11.58
C HIS A 148 -8.38 -6.03 12.89
N SER A 149 -8.53 -5.35 14.02
CA SER A 149 -8.64 -5.99 15.33
C SER A 149 -9.34 -5.07 16.33
N THR A 150 -9.15 -5.30 17.64
CA THR A 150 -9.84 -4.55 18.70
C THR A 150 -9.20 -3.18 18.97
N PRO A 151 -9.94 -2.23 19.57
CA PRO A 151 -9.37 -0.93 19.94
C PRO A 151 -8.13 -1.03 20.83
N GLU A 152 -8.10 -1.99 21.75
CA GLU A 152 -7.00 -2.20 22.70
C GLU A 152 -5.70 -2.61 21.95
N GLU A 153 -5.81 -3.46 20.95
CA GLU A 153 -4.67 -3.83 20.08
C GLU A 153 -4.25 -2.68 19.17
N LEU A 154 -5.18 -1.80 18.78
CA LEU A 154 -4.86 -0.60 18.04
C LEU A 154 -3.99 0.35 18.85
N ASP A 155 -4.34 0.58 20.11
CA ASP A 155 -3.57 1.43 21.03
C ASP A 155 -2.12 0.95 21.15
N LEU A 156 -1.90 -0.37 21.25
CA LEU A 156 -0.56 -0.96 21.25
C LEU A 156 0.18 -0.72 19.93
N SER A 157 -0.51 -0.81 18.80
CA SER A 157 0.10 -0.58 17.48
C SER A 157 0.46 0.90 17.26
N LEU A 158 -0.30 1.83 17.82
CA LEU A 158 -0.06 3.28 17.71
C LEU A 158 1.22 3.73 18.43
N ILE A 159 1.69 2.99 19.42
CA ILE A 159 2.95 3.28 20.14
C ILE A 159 4.14 3.30 19.15
N HIS A 160 4.12 2.47 18.12
CA HIS A 160 5.20 2.38 17.12
C HIS A 160 5.23 3.54 16.13
N ILE A 161 4.12 4.29 15.97
CA ILE A 161 4.02 5.40 15.02
C ILE A 161 4.03 6.76 15.70
N SER A 162 3.60 6.83 16.96
CA SER A 162 3.76 8.06 17.74
C SER A 162 5.26 8.27 17.93
N GLU A 163 5.82 9.29 17.30
CA GLU A 163 7.18 9.73 17.63
C GLU A 163 7.22 10.00 19.14
N PRO A 164 8.24 9.49 19.86
CA PRO A 164 8.44 9.96 21.21
C PRO A 164 8.66 11.47 21.10
N THR A 165 7.73 12.23 21.67
CA THR A 165 7.96 13.65 21.94
C THR A 165 9.22 13.71 22.78
N ARG A 166 10.36 14.00 22.14
CA ARG A 166 11.60 14.25 22.86
C ARG A 166 11.36 15.49 23.71
N PRO A 167 11.66 15.43 25.01
CA PRO A 167 11.62 16.58 25.88
C PRO A 167 12.63 17.65 25.45
#